data_1d613723cd1ccb03c497a2e6d9b7642d
#
_entry.id   1d613723cd1ccb03c497a2e6d9b7642d
#
_cell.length_a   1.000
_cell.length_b   1.000
_cell.length_c   1.000
_cell.angle_alpha   90.00
_cell.angle_beta   90.00
_cell.angle_gamma   90.00
#
_symmetry.space_group_name_H-M   'P 1'
#
loop_
_entity.id
_entity.type
_entity.pdbx_description
1 polymer ?
#
loop_
_entity_poly.entity_id
_entity_poly.type
_entity_poly.pdbx_seq_one_letter_code
_entity_poly.pdbx_strand_id
1 'polypeptide(L)'
;VEIKYGQGAKPGDGGLLMWYKVNKLIAAIRGVPPGVSLPSPPTHQTKYSIEEAVAKMIQSMSMAWGFRVPVYPKISGTTTAMAVLNNLVRNPYAAGLAIDGEDGGTGAAYNVSMNHMGHPIASNLRDCYLTLAEQGRQNEIPLMAGGGIGKNGNLAHNAAALIMLGASVIQSGKYIMQATAGCLGSEVDRCNICNIGQCPKGITSQDPRLYRRLDPEQVAERLVDVYLSFDTELKKIFAPLGRSTSLPIGMSDALGINNSDVAERLKIRYVV
;
A
#
# COMPACT_ATOMS: atom_id res chain seq x y z
N VAL A 1 9.68 1.51 10.31
CA VAL A 1 9.38 0.06 10.14
C VAL A 1 7.90 -0.13 9.90
N GLU A 2 7.53 -0.81 8.80
CA GLU A 2 6.15 -1.19 8.51
C GLU A 2 5.86 -2.60 9.06
N ILE A 3 4.84 -2.70 9.90
CA ILE A 3 4.33 -3.99 10.38
C ILE A 3 3.12 -4.38 9.53
N LYS A 4 3.29 -5.37 8.66
CA LYS A 4 2.25 -5.80 7.73
C LYS A 4 1.28 -6.79 8.37
N TYR A 5 0.06 -6.34 8.66
CA TYR A 5 -1.04 -7.19 9.12
C TYR A 5 -1.94 -7.69 7.99
N GLY A 6 -2.08 -6.91 6.92
CA GLY A 6 -2.98 -7.26 5.83
C GLY A 6 -2.56 -6.73 4.47
N GLN A 7 -3.32 -7.11 3.46
CA GLN A 7 -3.23 -6.63 2.08
C GLN A 7 -4.65 -6.31 1.58
N GLY A 8 -4.81 -5.19 0.89
CA GLY A 8 -6.09 -4.77 0.37
C GLY A 8 -6.71 -5.75 -0.62
N ALA A 9 -5.89 -6.35 -1.47
CA ALA A 9 -6.35 -7.35 -2.44
C ALA A 9 -6.81 -8.69 -1.83
N LYS A 10 -6.58 -8.91 -0.54
CA LYS A 10 -7.00 -10.14 0.14
C LYS A 10 -7.26 -9.92 1.64
N PRO A 11 -8.26 -9.11 1.99
CA PRO A 11 -8.61 -8.88 3.38
C PRO A 11 -8.95 -10.19 4.09
N GLY A 12 -8.42 -10.37 5.30
CA GLY A 12 -8.66 -11.57 6.09
C GLY A 12 -7.86 -12.80 5.70
N ASP A 13 -7.20 -12.82 4.54
CA ASP A 13 -6.30 -13.90 4.15
C ASP A 13 -4.90 -13.65 4.71
N GLY A 14 -4.25 -14.68 5.22
CA GLY A 14 -2.86 -14.62 5.64
C GLY A 14 -1.87 -14.61 4.47
N GLY A 15 -0.59 -14.59 4.80
CA GLY A 15 0.48 -14.75 3.82
C GLY A 15 0.56 -16.19 3.32
N LEU A 16 0.97 -16.37 2.06
CA LEU A 16 1.23 -17.69 1.49
C LEU A 16 2.51 -17.63 0.63
N LEU A 17 3.52 -18.40 1.02
CA LEU A 17 4.68 -18.67 0.20
C LEU A 17 4.57 -20.09 -0.35
N MET A 18 4.35 -20.18 -1.66
CA MET A 18 4.12 -21.45 -2.35
C MET A 18 5.40 -22.33 -2.34
N TRP A 19 5.19 -23.63 -2.24
CA TRP A 19 6.25 -24.65 -2.12
C TRP A 19 7.38 -24.52 -3.17
N TYR A 20 7.07 -24.19 -4.42
CA TYR A 20 8.04 -24.03 -5.50
C TYR A 20 8.94 -22.81 -5.35
N LYS A 21 8.60 -21.86 -4.47
CA LYS A 21 9.46 -20.71 -4.10
C LYS A 21 10.35 -21.02 -2.90
N VAL A 22 10.07 -22.09 -2.16
CA VAL A 22 10.82 -22.49 -0.98
C VAL A 22 12.02 -23.35 -1.40
N ASN A 23 13.06 -22.69 -1.94
CA ASN A 23 14.34 -23.32 -2.27
C ASN A 23 15.17 -23.60 -1.00
N LYS A 24 16.34 -24.20 -1.14
CA LYS A 24 17.23 -24.57 -0.01
C LYS A 24 17.58 -23.36 0.88
N LEU A 25 17.83 -22.19 0.30
CA LEU A 25 18.16 -20.98 1.05
C LEU A 25 16.95 -20.48 1.86
N ILE A 26 15.81 -20.36 1.23
CA ILE A 26 14.55 -19.95 1.92
C ILE A 26 14.19 -20.96 3.02
N ALA A 27 14.31 -22.25 2.73
CA ALA A 27 14.05 -23.31 3.69
C ALA A 27 14.94 -23.18 4.94
N ALA A 28 16.23 -22.95 4.75
CA ALA A 28 17.19 -22.76 5.85
C ALA A 28 16.86 -21.52 6.69
N ILE A 29 16.53 -20.38 6.04
CA ILE A 29 16.15 -19.14 6.74
C ILE A 29 14.86 -19.32 7.53
N ARG A 30 13.90 -20.09 6.99
CA ARG A 30 12.59 -20.32 7.61
C ARG A 30 12.53 -21.49 8.59
N GLY A 31 13.59 -22.28 8.69
CA GLY A 31 13.65 -23.47 9.54
C GLY A 31 12.69 -24.60 9.13
N VAL A 32 12.50 -24.80 7.82
CA VAL A 32 11.55 -25.77 7.25
C VAL A 32 12.21 -26.60 6.16
N PRO A 33 11.67 -27.76 5.76
CA PRO A 33 12.13 -28.51 4.59
C PRO A 33 11.93 -27.72 3.28
N PRO A 34 12.81 -27.85 2.30
CA PRO A 34 12.60 -27.29 0.97
C PRO A 34 11.33 -27.87 0.29
N GLY A 35 10.66 -27.07 -0.53
CA GLY A 35 9.50 -27.52 -1.28
C GLY A 35 8.20 -27.70 -0.47
N VAL A 36 8.11 -27.05 0.69
CA VAL A 36 6.89 -27.02 1.51
C VAL A 36 6.28 -25.62 1.47
N SER A 37 4.98 -25.50 1.18
CA SER A 37 4.28 -24.22 1.25
C SER A 37 4.21 -23.70 2.66
N LEU A 38 4.41 -22.39 2.84
CA LEU A 38 4.42 -21.72 4.13
C LEU A 38 3.24 -20.75 4.23
N PRO A 39 2.10 -21.19 4.77
CA PRO A 39 1.01 -20.28 5.12
C PRO A 39 1.36 -19.52 6.40
N SER A 40 1.03 -18.22 6.40
CA SER A 40 1.06 -17.40 7.62
C SER A 40 -0.38 -17.13 8.03
N PRO A 41 -0.74 -17.31 9.30
CA PRO A 41 -2.11 -17.06 9.74
C PRO A 41 -2.47 -15.58 9.62
N PRO A 42 -3.75 -15.25 9.33
CA PRO A 42 -4.21 -13.86 9.27
C PRO A 42 -4.27 -13.18 10.64
N THR A 43 -4.28 -13.96 11.70
CA THR A 43 -4.37 -13.49 13.08
C THR A 43 -3.18 -13.96 13.92
N HIS A 44 -2.78 -13.15 14.89
CA HIS A 44 -1.76 -13.55 15.87
C HIS A 44 -2.39 -14.41 16.97
N GLN A 45 -2.02 -15.68 17.05
CA GLN A 45 -2.56 -16.65 18.02
C GLN A 45 -2.38 -16.23 19.49
N THR A 46 -1.37 -15.41 19.78
CA THR A 46 -1.04 -14.94 21.13
C THR A 46 -1.69 -13.60 21.48
N LYS A 47 -2.53 -13.04 20.61
CA LYS A 47 -3.19 -11.75 20.79
C LYS A 47 -4.70 -11.91 20.70
N TYR A 48 -5.40 -11.32 21.66
CA TYR A 48 -6.85 -11.43 21.75
C TYR A 48 -7.58 -10.58 20.71
N SER A 49 -7.04 -9.40 20.39
CA SER A 49 -7.67 -8.45 19.48
C SER A 49 -6.67 -7.80 18.52
N ILE A 50 -7.18 -7.22 17.45
CA ILE A 50 -6.37 -6.42 16.51
C ILE A 50 -5.71 -5.24 17.24
N GLU A 51 -6.46 -4.59 18.12
CA GLU A 51 -6.01 -3.47 18.92
C GLU A 51 -4.83 -3.87 19.80
N GLU A 52 -4.96 -5.00 20.49
CA GLU A 52 -3.86 -5.52 21.32
C GLU A 52 -2.64 -5.87 20.48
N ALA A 53 -2.84 -6.53 19.35
CA ALA A 53 -1.77 -6.89 18.44
C ALA A 53 -1.03 -5.64 17.93
N VAL A 54 -1.76 -4.65 17.46
CA VAL A 54 -1.19 -3.40 16.91
C VAL A 54 -0.48 -2.62 18.02
N ALA A 55 -1.13 -2.33 19.13
CA ALA A 55 -0.56 -1.50 20.19
C ALA A 55 0.70 -2.12 20.80
N LYS A 56 0.64 -3.38 21.21
CA LYS A 56 1.78 -4.07 21.83
C LYS A 56 2.95 -4.27 20.85
N MET A 57 2.66 -4.57 19.59
CA MET A 57 3.71 -4.75 18.60
C MET A 57 4.44 -3.43 18.30
N ILE A 58 3.71 -2.33 18.10
CA ILE A 58 4.32 -1.02 17.91
C ILE A 58 5.19 -0.64 19.10
N GLN A 59 4.68 -0.80 20.32
CA GLN A 59 5.44 -0.51 21.53
C GLN A 59 6.71 -1.36 21.62
N SER A 60 6.62 -2.66 21.43
CA SER A 60 7.77 -3.56 21.51
C SER A 60 8.83 -3.25 20.46
N MET A 61 8.41 -2.98 19.23
CA MET A 61 9.31 -2.62 18.15
C MET A 61 9.96 -1.25 18.38
N SER A 62 9.20 -0.27 18.84
CA SER A 62 9.72 1.07 19.16
C SER A 62 10.74 0.99 20.29
N MET A 63 10.48 0.21 21.34
CA MET A 63 11.42 -0.01 22.43
C MET A 63 12.70 -0.71 21.94
N ALA A 64 12.59 -1.76 21.13
CA ALA A 64 13.74 -2.49 20.60
C ALA A 64 14.68 -1.59 19.77
N TRP A 65 14.14 -0.57 19.11
CA TRP A 65 14.91 0.41 18.34
C TRP A 65 15.22 1.69 19.11
N GLY A 66 14.95 1.71 20.44
CA GLY A 66 15.20 2.87 21.29
C GLY A 66 14.44 4.12 20.84
N PHE A 67 13.23 3.96 20.30
CA PHE A 67 12.34 5.02 19.78
C PHE A 67 12.95 5.91 18.68
N ARG A 68 14.02 5.45 18.03
CA ARG A 68 14.71 6.20 16.96
C ARG A 68 14.17 5.91 15.57
N VAL A 69 13.37 4.87 15.41
CA VAL A 69 12.83 4.45 14.13
C VAL A 69 11.31 4.51 14.19
N PRO A 70 10.65 5.23 13.26
CA PRO A 70 9.18 5.26 13.22
C PRO A 70 8.62 3.87 12.91
N VAL A 71 7.61 3.46 13.67
CA VAL A 71 6.92 2.17 13.52
C VAL A 71 5.44 2.42 13.25
N TYR A 72 4.91 1.80 12.22
CA TYR A 72 3.50 1.93 11.83
C TYR A 72 2.95 0.60 11.28
N PRO A 73 1.66 0.33 11.46
CA PRO A 73 1.02 -0.84 10.89
C PRO A 73 0.61 -0.59 9.44
N LYS A 74 0.58 -1.66 8.63
CA LYS A 74 -0.15 -1.70 7.37
C LYS A 74 -1.31 -2.68 7.46
N ILE A 75 -2.49 -2.20 7.10
CA ILE A 75 -3.75 -2.95 7.13
C ILE A 75 -4.41 -2.95 5.76
N SER A 76 -5.32 -3.88 5.54
CA SER A 76 -6.23 -3.82 4.39
C SER A 76 -7.28 -2.73 4.57
N GLY A 77 -7.62 -2.06 3.49
CA GLY A 77 -8.74 -1.12 3.43
C GLY A 77 -10.07 -1.86 3.61
N THR A 78 -10.59 -1.87 4.82
CA THR A 78 -11.86 -2.48 5.22
C THR A 78 -12.51 -1.65 6.33
N THR A 79 -13.72 -2.00 6.73
CA THR A 79 -14.41 -1.35 7.84
C THR A 79 -13.63 -1.42 9.16
N THR A 80 -12.76 -2.42 9.35
CA THR A 80 -11.91 -2.54 10.55
C THR A 80 -10.80 -1.51 10.62
N ALA A 81 -10.50 -0.79 9.53
CA ALA A 81 -9.50 0.28 9.51
C ALA A 81 -9.77 1.35 10.57
N MET A 82 -11.04 1.67 10.81
CA MET A 82 -11.44 2.64 11.83
C MET A 82 -11.11 2.19 13.26
N ALA A 83 -11.33 0.91 13.58
CA ALA A 83 -11.00 0.36 14.89
C ALA A 83 -9.49 0.43 15.15
N VAL A 84 -8.68 0.07 14.16
CA VAL A 84 -7.22 0.19 14.23
C VAL A 84 -6.80 1.64 14.41
N LEU A 85 -7.37 2.56 13.64
CA LEU A 85 -7.05 3.99 13.71
C LEU A 85 -7.35 4.56 15.10
N ASN A 86 -8.52 4.27 15.67
CA ASN A 86 -8.90 4.72 17.01
C ASN A 86 -7.95 4.22 18.10
N ASN A 87 -7.34 3.06 17.88
CA ASN A 87 -6.29 2.55 18.75
C ASN A 87 -4.97 3.30 18.58
N LEU A 88 -4.59 3.59 17.34
CA LEU A 88 -3.35 4.33 17.02
C LEU A 88 -3.38 5.75 17.58
N VAL A 89 -4.52 6.42 17.54
CA VAL A 89 -4.70 7.76 18.12
C VAL A 89 -4.33 7.81 19.61
N ARG A 90 -4.55 6.71 20.32
CA ARG A 90 -4.24 6.57 21.75
C ARG A 90 -2.81 6.05 22.03
N ASN A 91 -2.11 5.62 21.00
CA ASN A 91 -0.77 5.03 21.13
C ASN A 91 0.30 6.10 20.83
N PRO A 92 1.07 6.54 21.84
CA PRO A 92 2.08 7.60 21.65
C PRO A 92 3.27 7.19 20.77
N TYR A 93 3.40 5.90 20.46
CA TYR A 93 4.51 5.35 19.68
C TYR A 93 4.15 5.08 18.22
N ALA A 94 2.89 5.28 17.85
CA ALA A 94 2.43 5.06 16.48
C ALA A 94 2.90 6.21 15.57
N ALA A 95 3.69 5.87 14.55
CA ALA A 95 4.23 6.85 13.61
C ALA A 95 3.34 7.09 12.37
N GLY A 96 2.21 6.42 12.25
CA GLY A 96 1.28 6.55 11.14
C GLY A 96 0.45 5.30 10.91
N LEU A 97 -0.35 5.30 9.84
CA LEU A 97 -1.15 4.17 9.37
C LEU A 97 -1.01 4.00 7.86
N ALA A 98 -0.59 2.82 7.42
CA ALA A 98 -0.62 2.46 6.01
C ALA A 98 -1.91 1.67 5.70
N ILE A 99 -2.65 2.15 4.71
CA ILE A 99 -3.91 1.57 4.25
C ILE A 99 -3.68 1.03 2.84
N ASP A 100 -3.93 -0.26 2.64
CA ASP A 100 -3.80 -0.93 1.34
C ASP A 100 -5.20 -1.20 0.76
N GLY A 101 -5.52 -0.54 -0.35
CA GLY A 101 -6.80 -0.67 -1.04
C GLY A 101 -6.92 -1.98 -1.85
N GLU A 102 -8.13 -2.31 -2.28
CA GLU A 102 -8.47 -3.56 -2.98
C GLU A 102 -7.73 -3.75 -4.31
N ASP A 103 -7.37 -2.66 -4.99
CA ASP A 103 -6.67 -2.69 -6.27
C ASP A 103 -5.20 -3.16 -6.19
N GLY A 104 -4.68 -3.43 -4.99
CA GLY A 104 -3.39 -4.05 -4.78
C GLY A 104 -3.40 -5.49 -5.30
N GLY A 105 -2.62 -5.81 -6.33
CA GLY A 105 -2.63 -7.16 -6.91
C GLY A 105 -1.98 -8.21 -6.02
N THR A 106 -2.52 -9.44 -6.05
CA THR A 106 -1.92 -10.64 -5.47
C THR A 106 -2.22 -11.87 -6.32
N GLY A 107 -1.24 -12.78 -6.45
CA GLY A 107 -1.45 -14.08 -7.11
C GLY A 107 -1.75 -15.23 -6.12
N ALA A 108 -1.94 -14.92 -4.83
CA ALA A 108 -2.05 -15.92 -3.77
C ALA A 108 -3.23 -15.59 -2.83
N ALA A 109 -4.42 -15.42 -3.40
CA ALA A 109 -5.66 -15.20 -2.65
C ALA A 109 -6.82 -15.94 -3.30
N TYR A 110 -7.88 -16.17 -2.52
CA TYR A 110 -9.14 -16.68 -3.04
C TYR A 110 -9.83 -15.61 -3.89
N ASN A 111 -10.51 -16.04 -4.97
CA ASN A 111 -11.23 -15.11 -5.85
C ASN A 111 -12.27 -14.26 -5.09
N VAL A 112 -12.95 -14.84 -4.11
CA VAL A 112 -13.93 -14.12 -3.28
C VAL A 112 -13.26 -12.97 -2.50
N SER A 113 -12.06 -13.20 -1.94
CA SER A 113 -11.32 -12.15 -1.23
C SER A 113 -10.87 -11.03 -2.16
N MET A 114 -10.39 -11.38 -3.35
CA MET A 114 -9.91 -10.41 -4.34
C MET A 114 -11.01 -9.54 -4.95
N ASN A 115 -12.21 -10.08 -5.10
CA ASN A 115 -13.26 -9.41 -5.86
C ASN A 115 -14.36 -8.79 -4.99
N HIS A 116 -14.45 -9.13 -3.70
CA HIS A 116 -15.61 -8.78 -2.90
C HIS A 116 -15.32 -8.36 -1.45
N MET A 117 -14.08 -8.42 -0.99
CA MET A 117 -13.77 -8.21 0.44
C MET A 117 -13.04 -6.89 0.74
N GLY A 118 -12.38 -6.32 -0.25
CA GLY A 118 -11.65 -5.07 -0.09
C GLY A 118 -12.52 -3.84 -0.33
N HIS A 119 -11.97 -2.69 0.04
CA HIS A 119 -12.54 -1.39 -0.28
C HIS A 119 -11.58 -0.57 -1.14
N PRO A 120 -12.08 0.29 -2.05
CA PRO A 120 -11.26 1.23 -2.78
C PRO A 120 -10.47 2.12 -1.82
N ILE A 121 -9.19 2.37 -2.15
CA ILE A 121 -8.30 3.16 -1.29
C ILE A 121 -8.84 4.56 -1.00
N ALA A 122 -9.44 5.22 -1.98
CA ALA A 122 -9.98 6.57 -1.84
C ALA A 122 -11.05 6.65 -0.74
N SER A 123 -11.96 5.66 -0.69
CA SER A 123 -13.01 5.59 0.32
C SER A 123 -12.45 5.39 1.72
N ASN A 124 -11.61 4.38 1.92
CA ASN A 124 -11.03 4.08 3.24
C ASN A 124 -10.10 5.17 3.76
N LEU A 125 -9.25 5.71 2.89
CA LEU A 125 -8.40 6.84 3.23
C LEU A 125 -9.21 8.03 3.73
N ARG A 126 -10.29 8.32 3.01
CA ARG A 126 -11.17 9.44 3.37
C ARG A 126 -11.85 9.23 4.71
N ASP A 127 -12.37 8.05 4.96
CA ASP A 127 -12.99 7.71 6.25
C ASP A 127 -11.97 7.84 7.41
N CYS A 128 -10.74 7.35 7.20
CA CYS A 128 -9.66 7.51 8.18
C CYS A 128 -9.32 8.99 8.43
N TYR A 129 -9.19 9.78 7.37
CA TYR A 129 -8.89 11.21 7.51
C TYR A 129 -9.99 11.95 8.27
N LEU A 130 -11.26 11.70 7.94
CA LEU A 130 -12.39 12.33 8.63
C LEU A 130 -12.43 11.97 10.12
N THR A 131 -12.17 10.69 10.44
CA THR A 131 -12.09 10.23 11.82
C THR A 131 -10.98 10.94 12.60
N LEU A 132 -9.81 11.15 11.97
CA LEU A 132 -8.73 11.94 12.58
C LEU A 132 -9.09 13.42 12.73
N ALA A 133 -9.77 13.99 11.74
CA ALA A 133 -10.18 15.40 11.76
C ALA A 133 -11.22 15.67 12.85
N GLU A 134 -12.19 14.77 13.05
CA GLU A 134 -13.16 14.83 14.15
C GLU A 134 -12.49 14.80 15.53
N GLN A 135 -11.31 14.19 15.62
CA GLN A 135 -10.52 14.12 16.86
C GLN A 135 -9.44 15.21 16.94
N GLY A 136 -9.34 16.09 15.96
CA GLY A 136 -8.29 17.11 15.86
C GLY A 136 -6.86 16.58 15.65
N ARG A 137 -6.72 15.32 15.20
CA ARG A 137 -5.44 14.59 15.11
C ARG A 137 -4.93 14.35 13.67
N GLN A 138 -5.58 14.96 12.66
CA GLN A 138 -5.26 14.75 11.24
C GLN A 138 -3.84 15.18 10.83
N ASN A 139 -3.21 16.04 11.61
CA ASN A 139 -1.83 16.49 11.37
C ASN A 139 -0.79 15.72 12.18
N GLU A 140 -1.22 14.83 13.06
CA GLU A 140 -0.32 14.09 13.95
C GLU A 140 -0.07 12.65 13.49
N ILE A 141 -1.05 12.04 12.83
CA ILE A 141 -0.97 10.65 12.36
C ILE A 141 -1.00 10.65 10.83
N PRO A 142 0.16 10.58 10.18
CA PRO A 142 0.23 10.50 8.73
C PRO A 142 -0.46 9.23 8.21
N LEU A 143 -1.31 9.41 7.19
CA LEU A 143 -1.96 8.33 6.47
C LEU A 143 -1.17 8.02 5.19
N MET A 144 -0.84 6.75 5.00
CA MET A 144 -0.12 6.26 3.83
C MET A 144 -1.10 5.46 2.98
N ALA A 145 -1.25 5.83 1.71
CA ALA A 145 -2.18 5.19 0.79
C ALA A 145 -1.45 4.24 -0.16
N GLY A 146 -1.90 2.99 -0.22
CA GLY A 146 -1.43 1.94 -1.13
C GLY A 146 -2.58 1.22 -1.81
N GLY A 147 -2.27 0.36 -2.79
CA GLY A 147 -3.24 -0.44 -3.53
C GLY A 147 -3.52 0.08 -4.94
N GLY A 148 -2.82 -0.44 -5.93
CA GLY A 148 -3.06 -0.18 -7.35
C GLY A 148 -2.70 1.22 -7.86
N ILE A 149 -2.10 2.08 -7.05
CA ILE A 149 -1.84 3.47 -7.40
C ILE A 149 -0.86 3.56 -8.58
N GLY A 150 -1.26 4.32 -9.60
CA GLY A 150 -0.53 4.46 -10.86
C GLY A 150 -0.69 3.28 -11.83
N LYS A 151 -1.54 2.31 -11.54
CA LYS A 151 -1.74 1.08 -12.32
C LYS A 151 -2.01 1.34 -13.81
N ASN A 152 -2.70 2.42 -14.13
CA ASN A 152 -3.06 2.79 -15.51
C ASN A 152 -2.13 3.87 -16.12
N GLY A 153 -0.91 4.02 -15.61
CA GLY A 153 0.04 5.02 -16.09
C GLY A 153 -0.15 6.42 -15.51
N ASN A 154 -1.16 6.65 -14.68
CA ASN A 154 -1.54 7.97 -14.15
C ASN A 154 -1.08 8.18 -12.70
N LEU A 155 0.18 7.93 -12.39
CA LEU A 155 0.68 8.00 -11.01
C LEU A 155 0.47 9.39 -10.39
N ALA A 156 0.80 10.46 -11.09
CA ALA A 156 0.70 11.82 -10.57
C ALA A 156 -0.76 12.23 -10.30
N HIS A 157 -1.68 11.90 -11.21
CA HIS A 157 -3.11 12.19 -11.02
C HIS A 157 -3.72 11.40 -9.85
N ASN A 158 -3.41 10.10 -9.76
CA ASN A 158 -3.87 9.29 -8.64
C ASN A 158 -3.28 9.79 -7.31
N ALA A 159 -2.00 10.14 -7.29
CA ALA A 159 -1.36 10.70 -6.11
C ALA A 159 -1.99 12.03 -5.68
N ALA A 160 -2.21 12.96 -6.62
CA ALA A 160 -2.85 14.24 -6.35
C ALA A 160 -4.25 14.05 -5.72
N ALA A 161 -5.07 13.19 -6.32
CA ALA A 161 -6.40 12.89 -5.79
C ALA A 161 -6.34 12.33 -4.35
N LEU A 162 -5.44 11.37 -4.09
CA LEU A 162 -5.31 10.79 -2.75
C LEU A 162 -4.72 11.77 -1.73
N ILE A 163 -3.80 12.65 -2.13
CA ILE A 163 -3.29 13.73 -1.26
C ILE A 163 -4.43 14.67 -0.88
N MET A 164 -5.28 15.07 -1.83
CA MET A 164 -6.47 15.89 -1.55
C MET A 164 -7.47 15.18 -0.62
N LEU A 165 -7.52 13.85 -0.63
CA LEU A 165 -8.37 13.05 0.26
C LEU A 165 -7.73 12.79 1.63
N GLY A 166 -6.50 13.22 1.86
CA GLY A 166 -5.84 13.16 3.17
C GLY A 166 -4.62 12.25 3.26
N ALA A 167 -4.09 11.73 2.13
CA ALA A 167 -2.84 10.97 2.17
C ALA A 167 -1.64 11.88 2.42
N SER A 168 -0.78 11.47 3.35
CA SER A 168 0.53 12.08 3.58
C SER A 168 1.64 11.38 2.78
N VAL A 169 1.43 10.09 2.45
CA VAL A 169 2.40 9.27 1.71
C VAL A 169 1.67 8.41 0.69
N ILE A 170 2.24 8.29 -0.50
CA ILE A 170 1.74 7.43 -1.57
C ILE A 170 2.65 6.21 -1.74
N GLN A 171 2.09 5.02 -1.66
CA GLN A 171 2.80 3.76 -1.87
C GLN A 171 2.44 3.18 -3.24
N SER A 172 3.36 3.25 -4.20
CA SER A 172 3.19 2.68 -5.53
C SER A 172 4.18 1.55 -5.77
N GLY A 173 3.69 0.37 -6.12
CA GLY A 173 4.53 -0.81 -6.36
C GLY A 173 4.55 -1.23 -7.83
N LYS A 174 3.39 -1.65 -8.36
CA LYS A 174 3.30 -2.20 -9.72
C LYS A 174 3.73 -1.20 -10.78
N TYR A 175 3.30 0.04 -10.69
CA TYR A 175 3.69 1.10 -11.61
C TYR A 175 5.22 1.26 -11.65
N ILE A 176 5.85 1.31 -10.50
CA ILE A 176 7.32 1.43 -10.41
C ILE A 176 8.00 0.23 -11.07
N MET A 177 7.54 -0.99 -10.82
CA MET A 177 8.09 -2.18 -11.48
C MET A 177 7.87 -2.17 -13.00
N GLN A 178 6.75 -1.63 -13.48
CA GLN A 178 6.48 -1.47 -14.91
C GLN A 178 7.43 -0.44 -15.55
N ALA A 179 7.54 0.72 -14.95
CA ALA A 179 8.31 1.83 -15.48
C ALA A 179 9.83 1.60 -15.43
N THR A 180 10.34 0.95 -14.38
CA THR A 180 11.78 0.80 -14.17
C THR A 180 12.34 -0.54 -14.63
N ALA A 181 11.68 -1.64 -14.30
CA ALA A 181 12.16 -3.00 -14.56
C ALA A 181 11.41 -3.69 -15.73
N GLY A 182 10.52 -2.99 -16.41
CA GLY A 182 9.80 -3.50 -17.58
C GLY A 182 8.83 -4.63 -17.25
N CYS A 183 8.20 -4.62 -16.06
CA CYS A 183 7.12 -5.53 -15.74
C CYS A 183 5.98 -5.35 -16.74
N LEU A 184 5.49 -6.45 -17.31
CA LEU A 184 4.43 -6.39 -18.33
C LEU A 184 3.04 -6.14 -17.74
N GLY A 185 2.91 -6.24 -16.41
CA GLY A 185 1.63 -6.10 -15.72
C GLY A 185 0.73 -7.32 -15.86
N SER A 186 -0.32 -7.35 -15.05
CA SER A 186 -1.32 -8.42 -15.04
C SER A 186 -2.66 -7.98 -15.66
N GLU A 187 -2.67 -6.86 -16.36
CA GLU A 187 -3.87 -6.36 -17.02
C GLU A 187 -4.06 -7.06 -18.35
N VAL A 188 -5.31 -7.31 -18.66
CA VAL A 188 -5.84 -7.99 -19.84
C VAL A 188 -4.79 -8.57 -20.81
N ASP A 189 -4.65 -9.90 -20.83
CA ASP A 189 -3.77 -10.67 -21.73
C ASP A 189 -2.26 -10.38 -21.64
N ARG A 190 -1.82 -9.66 -20.62
CA ARG A 190 -0.41 -9.41 -20.38
C ARG A 190 0.23 -10.53 -19.54
N CYS A 191 1.10 -10.24 -18.62
CA CYS A 191 1.81 -11.26 -17.85
C CYS A 191 1.17 -11.48 -16.48
N ASN A 192 0.88 -12.74 -16.14
CA ASN A 192 0.30 -13.13 -14.85
C ASN A 192 1.06 -14.28 -14.16
N ILE A 193 2.34 -14.49 -14.49
CA ILE A 193 3.13 -15.63 -14.01
C ILE A 193 4.02 -15.31 -12.79
N CYS A 194 3.81 -14.17 -12.13
CA CYS A 194 4.56 -13.79 -10.92
C CYS A 194 4.42 -14.82 -9.80
N ASN A 195 3.21 -15.36 -9.64
CA ASN A 195 2.87 -16.32 -8.60
C ASN A 195 3.59 -17.66 -8.74
N ILE A 196 3.97 -18.06 -9.96
CA ILE A 196 4.71 -19.32 -10.21
C ILE A 196 6.24 -19.13 -10.27
N GLY A 197 6.75 -17.93 -10.01
CA GLY A 197 8.18 -17.66 -9.95
C GLY A 197 8.93 -17.67 -11.28
N GLN A 198 8.21 -17.63 -12.40
CA GLN A 198 8.78 -17.70 -13.76
C GLN A 198 8.75 -16.34 -14.48
N CYS A 199 8.95 -15.26 -13.74
CA CYS A 199 8.93 -13.92 -14.31
C CYS A 199 9.95 -13.77 -15.45
N PRO A 200 9.54 -13.48 -16.71
CA PRO A 200 10.47 -13.35 -17.84
C PRO A 200 11.40 -12.16 -17.72
N LYS A 201 11.04 -11.19 -16.90
CA LYS A 201 11.87 -10.01 -16.58
C LYS A 201 12.78 -10.21 -15.37
N GLY A 202 12.67 -11.35 -14.66
CA GLY A 202 13.50 -11.64 -13.48
C GLY A 202 13.07 -10.97 -12.18
N ILE A 203 12.02 -10.13 -12.18
CA ILE A 203 11.61 -9.32 -11.03
C ILE A 203 11.11 -10.18 -9.86
N THR A 204 10.34 -11.23 -10.15
CA THR A 204 9.70 -12.09 -9.14
C THR A 204 10.17 -13.52 -9.19
N SER A 205 11.37 -13.77 -9.71
CA SER A 205 11.96 -15.09 -9.81
C SER A 205 13.17 -15.22 -8.90
N GLN A 206 13.42 -16.44 -8.41
CA GLN A 206 14.65 -16.81 -7.71
C GLN A 206 15.57 -17.68 -8.57
N ASP A 207 15.18 -17.93 -9.83
CA ASP A 207 16.01 -18.61 -10.80
C ASP A 207 17.12 -17.67 -11.29
N PRO A 208 18.42 -18.00 -11.09
CA PRO A 208 19.53 -17.17 -11.54
C PRO A 208 19.52 -16.85 -13.03
N ARG A 209 18.98 -17.73 -13.87
CA ARG A 209 18.85 -17.50 -15.31
C ARG A 209 17.83 -16.41 -15.65
N LEU A 210 16.89 -16.13 -14.73
CA LEU A 210 15.87 -15.13 -14.90
C LEU A 210 16.23 -13.82 -14.19
N TYR A 211 16.62 -13.84 -12.91
CA TYR A 211 16.90 -12.60 -12.17
C TYR A 211 18.16 -11.87 -12.67
N ARG A 212 19.13 -12.57 -13.26
CA ARG A 212 20.31 -11.94 -13.90
C ARG A 212 19.98 -11.11 -15.13
N ARG A 213 18.74 -11.15 -15.61
CA ARG A 213 18.24 -10.26 -16.70
C ARG A 213 17.98 -8.84 -16.21
N LEU A 214 17.87 -8.65 -14.90
CA LEU A 214 17.77 -7.32 -14.31
C LEU A 214 19.17 -6.73 -14.19
N ASP A 215 19.30 -5.52 -14.72
CA ASP A 215 20.43 -4.65 -14.52
C ASP A 215 20.09 -3.65 -13.42
N PRO A 216 20.65 -3.77 -12.20
CA PRO A 216 20.31 -2.88 -11.07
C PRO A 216 20.66 -1.42 -11.34
N GLU A 217 21.76 -1.15 -12.03
CA GLU A 217 22.21 0.21 -12.37
C GLU A 217 21.21 0.87 -13.31
N GLN A 218 20.83 0.21 -14.39
CA GLN A 218 19.83 0.70 -15.33
C GLN A 218 18.46 0.89 -14.68
N VAL A 219 18.06 -0.01 -13.78
CA VAL A 219 16.81 0.13 -13.03
C VAL A 219 16.86 1.34 -12.10
N ALA A 220 18.00 1.60 -11.45
CA ALA A 220 18.18 2.77 -10.59
C ALA A 220 18.11 4.08 -11.39
N GLU A 221 18.78 4.18 -12.54
CA GLU A 221 18.67 5.36 -13.44
C GLU A 221 17.23 5.62 -13.84
N ARG A 222 16.51 4.61 -14.33
CA ARG A 222 15.10 4.73 -14.69
C ARG A 222 14.22 5.14 -13.51
N LEU A 223 14.56 4.71 -12.31
CA LEU A 223 13.82 5.10 -11.11
C LEU A 223 13.95 6.60 -10.85
N VAL A 224 15.15 7.16 -11.03
CA VAL A 224 15.36 8.62 -10.94
C VAL A 224 14.50 9.35 -11.95
N ASP A 225 14.50 8.92 -13.22
CA ASP A 225 13.69 9.54 -14.28
C ASP A 225 12.19 9.49 -13.97
N VAL A 226 11.72 8.36 -13.45
CA VAL A 226 10.31 8.20 -13.02
C VAL A 226 9.95 9.21 -11.93
N TYR A 227 10.79 9.40 -10.92
CA TYR A 227 10.51 10.35 -9.85
C TYR A 227 10.60 11.82 -10.31
N LEU A 228 11.54 12.17 -11.19
CA LEU A 228 11.63 13.50 -11.78
C LEU A 228 10.40 13.83 -12.65
N SER A 229 9.96 12.87 -13.44
CA SER A 229 8.73 13.00 -14.24
C SER A 229 7.50 13.14 -13.34
N PHE A 230 7.39 12.30 -12.32
CA PHE A 230 6.31 12.34 -11.33
C PHE A 230 6.23 13.71 -10.63
N ASP A 231 7.36 14.23 -10.14
CA ASP A 231 7.43 15.54 -9.48
C ASP A 231 6.99 16.66 -10.44
N THR A 232 7.46 16.60 -11.70
CA THR A 232 7.11 17.58 -12.73
C THR A 232 5.62 17.56 -13.04
N GLU A 233 5.02 16.38 -13.21
CA GLU A 233 3.58 16.24 -13.46
C GLU A 233 2.75 16.68 -12.27
N LEU A 234 3.16 16.32 -11.06
CA LEU A 234 2.47 16.70 -9.85
C LEU A 234 2.46 18.24 -9.66
N LYS A 235 3.58 18.90 -9.93
CA LYS A 235 3.67 20.37 -9.94
C LYS A 235 2.72 21.00 -10.96
N LYS A 236 2.61 20.44 -12.15
CA LYS A 236 1.66 20.92 -13.18
C LYS A 236 0.20 20.78 -12.74
N ILE A 237 -0.13 19.70 -12.01
CA ILE A 237 -1.50 19.49 -11.48
C ILE A 237 -1.81 20.54 -10.39
N PHE A 238 -0.86 20.88 -9.53
CA PHE A 238 -1.08 21.77 -8.41
C PHE A 238 -0.90 23.26 -8.74
N ALA A 239 -0.17 23.60 -9.77
CA ALA A 239 0.07 24.99 -10.16
C ALA A 239 -1.22 25.79 -10.41
N PRO A 240 -2.25 25.28 -11.13
CA PRO A 240 -3.53 26.00 -11.30
C PRO A 240 -4.28 26.26 -9.99
N LEU A 241 -4.02 25.47 -8.93
CA LEU A 241 -4.61 25.66 -7.60
C LEU A 241 -3.82 26.68 -6.75
N GLY A 242 -2.78 27.29 -7.30
CA GLY A 242 -1.89 28.18 -6.55
C GLY A 242 -1.09 27.43 -5.46
N ARG A 243 -0.90 26.12 -5.63
CA ARG A 243 -0.23 25.23 -4.68
C ARG A 243 1.11 24.74 -5.22
N SER A 244 2.02 24.41 -4.33
CA SER A 244 3.24 23.66 -4.66
C SER A 244 3.21 22.30 -3.94
N THR A 245 4.05 21.39 -4.38
CA THR A 245 4.19 20.06 -3.74
C THR A 245 4.71 20.13 -2.30
N SER A 246 5.29 21.24 -1.90
CA SER A 246 5.77 21.48 -0.54
C SER A 246 4.70 22.04 0.42
N LEU A 247 3.56 22.47 -0.11
CA LEU A 247 2.45 22.99 0.71
C LEU A 247 1.39 21.90 0.92
N PRO A 248 0.79 21.81 2.12
CA PRO A 248 -0.31 20.89 2.35
C PRO A 248 -1.48 21.28 1.44
N ILE A 249 -1.93 20.30 0.65
CA ILE A 249 -3.12 20.43 -0.17
C ILE A 249 -4.29 20.00 0.70
N GLY A 250 -5.25 20.91 0.84
CA GLY A 250 -6.43 20.67 1.67
C GLY A 250 -7.59 20.05 0.88
N MET A 251 -8.54 19.55 1.62
CA MET A 251 -9.81 19.03 1.10
C MET A 251 -10.62 20.07 0.32
N SER A 252 -10.42 21.36 0.58
CA SER A 252 -11.04 22.46 -0.18
C SER A 252 -10.68 22.45 -1.66
N ASP A 253 -9.58 21.78 -2.01
CA ASP A 253 -9.10 21.68 -3.38
C ASP A 253 -9.71 20.47 -4.14
N ALA A 254 -10.39 19.57 -3.43
CA ALA A 254 -11.04 18.39 -4.04
C ALA A 254 -12.46 18.71 -4.51
N LEU A 255 -12.76 18.36 -5.76
CA LEU A 255 -14.07 18.55 -6.38
C LEU A 255 -14.60 17.21 -6.93
N GLY A 256 -15.85 16.90 -6.66
CA GLY A 256 -16.59 15.82 -7.32
C GLY A 256 -17.23 16.35 -8.59
N ILE A 257 -16.83 15.86 -9.74
CA ILE A 257 -17.35 16.30 -11.04
C ILE A 257 -18.25 15.22 -11.63
N ASN A 258 -19.45 15.59 -12.05
CA ASN A 258 -20.44 14.72 -12.71
C ASN A 258 -20.84 13.45 -11.94
N ASN A 259 -20.60 13.40 -10.63
CA ASN A 259 -20.99 12.27 -9.79
C ASN A 259 -21.28 12.74 -8.35
N SER A 260 -22.55 13.05 -8.09
CA SER A 260 -23.04 13.50 -6.78
C SER A 260 -22.83 12.44 -5.69
N ASP A 261 -23.05 11.18 -6.00
CA ASP A 261 -22.98 10.08 -5.01
C ASP A 261 -21.55 9.89 -4.51
N VAL A 262 -20.57 9.96 -5.42
CA VAL A 262 -19.14 9.92 -5.06
C VAL A 262 -18.77 11.17 -4.26
N ALA A 263 -19.23 12.35 -4.65
CA ALA A 263 -18.93 13.58 -3.91
C ALA A 263 -19.51 13.53 -2.50
N GLU A 264 -20.75 13.08 -2.34
CA GLU A 264 -21.38 12.88 -1.03
C GLU A 264 -20.62 11.84 -0.19
N ARG A 265 -20.29 10.68 -0.78
CA ARG A 265 -19.56 9.61 -0.09
C ARG A 265 -18.18 10.05 0.40
N LEU A 266 -17.46 10.83 -0.39
CA LEU A 266 -16.15 11.37 -0.05
C LEU A 266 -16.21 12.68 0.75
N LYS A 267 -17.41 13.24 0.94
CA LYS A 267 -17.65 14.54 1.58
C LYS A 267 -16.79 15.65 0.97
N ILE A 268 -16.80 15.74 -0.34
CA ILE A 268 -16.12 16.78 -1.14
C ILE A 268 -17.15 17.64 -1.87
N ARG A 269 -16.74 18.84 -2.31
CA ARG A 269 -17.63 19.74 -3.03
C ARG A 269 -18.04 19.14 -4.38
N TYR A 270 -19.33 19.08 -4.65
CA TYR A 270 -19.86 18.68 -5.95
C TYR A 270 -19.94 19.88 -6.90
N VAL A 271 -19.57 19.66 -8.15
CA VAL A 271 -19.68 20.63 -9.25
C VAL A 271 -20.31 19.92 -10.44
N VAL A 272 -21.34 20.55 -11.00
CA VAL A 272 -22.06 20.08 -12.21
C VAL A 272 -21.25 20.41 -13.45
#